data_42a95adb396eb99b55f856e1b477b9a4
#
_entry.id   42a95adb396eb99b55f856e1b477b9a4
#
_cell.length_a   1.000
_cell.length_b   1.000
_cell.length_c   1.000
_cell.angle_alpha   90.00
_cell.angle_beta   90.00
_cell.angle_gamma   90.00
#
_symmetry.space_group_name_H-M   'P 1'
#
loop_
_entity.id
_entity.type
_entity.pdbx_description
1 polymer ?
#
loop_
_entity_poly.entity_id
_entity_poly.type
_entity_poly.pdbx_seq_one_letter_code
_entity_poly.pdbx_strand_id
1 'polypeptide(L)'
;KAPAPVLRRLFDKSKFAISTEETRYYLNGVYMHISDSEGSKVLRCVATDGHRLARIDAPMPEGAAEMPGVIVPRKTVGELRKLLDDDDMEIAVSVSETKIRFATPDITLTSKVIDGTFPDYTRVIPQGNTRKMEVDASDFARAVDRVATVSSERSRAVKLQLDEDRLVLSV
;
A
#
# COMPACT_ATOMS: atom_id res chain seq x y z
N LYS A 1 -4.29 -13.56 -14.36
CA LYS A 1 -4.67 -12.21 -14.78
C LYS A 1 -5.32 -11.48 -13.62
N ALA A 2 -5.27 -10.15 -13.62
CA ALA A 2 -5.93 -9.31 -12.61
C ALA A 2 -6.57 -8.08 -13.28
N PRO A 3 -7.79 -7.67 -12.86
CA PRO A 3 -8.41 -6.46 -13.36
C PRO A 3 -7.57 -5.22 -13.04
N ALA A 4 -7.44 -4.29 -13.98
CA ALA A 4 -6.69 -3.05 -13.79
C ALA A 4 -7.17 -2.23 -12.58
N PRO A 5 -8.49 -2.08 -12.30
CA PRO A 5 -8.96 -1.40 -11.09
C PRO A 5 -8.49 -2.02 -9.79
N VAL A 6 -8.35 -3.35 -9.74
CA VAL A 6 -7.88 -4.07 -8.56
C VAL A 6 -6.41 -3.75 -8.31
N LEU A 7 -5.56 -3.86 -9.33
CA LEU A 7 -4.14 -3.52 -9.22
C LEU A 7 -3.94 -2.04 -8.91
N ARG A 8 -4.70 -1.16 -9.56
CA ARG A 8 -4.69 0.29 -9.29
C ARG A 8 -4.98 0.57 -7.81
N ARG A 9 -6.06 -0.01 -7.28
CA ARG A 9 -6.43 0.15 -5.87
C ARG A 9 -5.33 -0.36 -4.93
N LEU A 10 -4.76 -1.53 -5.20
CA LEU A 10 -3.69 -2.12 -4.39
C LEU A 10 -2.48 -1.18 -4.31
N PHE A 11 -2.03 -0.64 -5.43
CA PHE A 11 -0.86 0.24 -5.47
C PHE A 11 -1.17 1.65 -4.98
N ASP A 12 -2.30 2.25 -5.33
CA ASP A 12 -2.66 3.60 -4.87
C ASP A 12 -2.83 3.68 -3.35
N LYS A 13 -3.36 2.61 -2.74
CA LYS A 13 -3.58 2.56 -1.29
C LYS A 13 -2.35 2.10 -0.49
N SER A 14 -1.27 1.71 -1.14
CA SER A 14 -0.01 1.31 -0.46
C SER A 14 1.18 2.22 -0.77
N LYS A 15 1.28 2.77 -1.97
CA LYS A 15 2.46 3.53 -2.44
C LYS A 15 2.89 4.71 -1.57
N PHE A 16 1.94 5.33 -0.83
CA PHE A 16 2.24 6.49 0.01
C PHE A 16 3.12 6.15 1.22
N ALA A 17 3.16 4.87 1.62
CA ALA A 17 3.96 4.39 2.73
C ALA A 17 5.32 3.81 2.31
N ILE A 18 5.68 3.85 1.03
CA ILE A 18 6.97 3.39 0.55
C ILE A 18 8.09 4.29 1.12
N SER A 19 9.15 3.67 1.63
CA SER A 19 10.35 4.40 2.08
C SER A 19 11.11 5.04 0.92
N THR A 20 11.81 6.12 1.23
CA THR A 20 12.76 6.80 0.33
C THR A 20 14.19 6.73 0.85
N GLU A 21 14.42 6.06 1.97
CA GLU A 21 15.74 5.93 2.57
C GLU A 21 16.59 4.92 1.81
N GLU A 22 17.80 5.31 1.42
CA GLU A 22 18.72 4.46 0.66
C GLU A 22 19.27 3.30 1.49
N THR A 23 19.44 3.50 2.79
CA THR A 23 19.97 2.48 3.70
C THR A 23 19.02 1.33 3.95
N ARG A 24 17.73 1.57 3.82
CA ARG A 24 16.66 0.57 3.95
C ARG A 24 16.02 0.25 2.60
N TYR A 25 16.85 -0.04 1.60
CA TYR A 25 16.43 -0.24 0.20
C TYR A 25 15.32 -1.29 0.03
N TYR A 26 15.25 -2.31 0.91
CA TYR A 26 14.21 -3.33 0.91
C TYR A 26 12.81 -2.78 1.27
N LEU A 27 12.71 -1.54 1.78
CA LEU A 27 11.46 -0.82 1.99
C LEU A 27 11.11 0.16 0.86
N ASN A 28 11.95 0.26 -0.18
CA ASN A 28 11.77 1.22 -1.29
C ASN A 28 10.80 0.69 -2.38
N GLY A 29 9.86 -0.15 -1.98
CA GLY A 29 8.85 -0.72 -2.85
C GLY A 29 7.61 -1.19 -2.11
N VAL A 30 6.72 -1.82 -2.85
CA VAL A 30 5.52 -2.48 -2.32
C VAL A 30 5.77 -3.98 -2.28
N TYR A 31 5.66 -4.57 -1.10
CA TYR A 31 5.71 -6.02 -0.93
C TYR A 31 4.38 -6.62 -1.35
N MET A 32 4.39 -7.40 -2.40
CA MET A 32 3.24 -8.08 -2.98
C MET A 32 3.37 -9.59 -2.78
N HIS A 33 2.42 -10.19 -2.11
CA HIS A 33 2.45 -11.62 -1.79
C HIS A 33 1.04 -12.19 -1.59
N ILE A 34 0.94 -13.52 -1.56
CA ILE A 34 -0.29 -14.20 -1.15
C ILE A 34 -0.28 -14.36 0.38
N SER A 35 -1.41 -14.11 0.99
CA SER A 35 -1.62 -14.23 2.43
C SER A 35 -2.98 -14.83 2.74
N ASP A 36 -3.11 -15.41 3.91
CA ASP A 36 -4.42 -15.83 4.42
C ASP A 36 -5.11 -14.65 5.13
N SER A 37 -6.38 -14.46 4.85
CA SER A 37 -7.23 -13.47 5.50
C SER A 37 -8.62 -14.06 5.72
N GLU A 38 -9.04 -14.20 6.96
CA GLU A 38 -10.37 -14.72 7.34
C GLU A 38 -10.73 -16.05 6.66
N GLY A 39 -9.75 -16.96 6.53
CA GLY A 39 -9.93 -18.28 5.94
C GLY A 39 -9.90 -18.31 4.40
N SER A 40 -9.60 -17.19 3.74
CA SER A 40 -9.46 -17.09 2.29
C SER A 40 -8.08 -16.58 1.91
N LYS A 41 -7.54 -17.08 0.77
CA LYS A 41 -6.30 -16.54 0.21
C LYS A 41 -6.56 -15.21 -0.49
N VAL A 42 -5.71 -14.23 -0.21
CA VAL A 42 -5.79 -12.88 -0.77
C VAL A 42 -4.46 -12.48 -1.39
N LEU A 43 -4.52 -11.65 -2.43
CA LEU A 43 -3.36 -10.90 -2.91
C LEU A 43 -3.21 -9.66 -2.02
N ARG A 44 -2.08 -9.58 -1.32
CA ARG A 44 -1.79 -8.53 -0.36
C ARG A 44 -0.64 -7.66 -0.84
N CYS A 45 -0.83 -6.35 -0.73
CA CYS A 45 0.22 -5.35 -0.91
C CYS A 45 0.49 -4.63 0.41
N VAL A 46 1.76 -4.55 0.78
CA VAL A 46 2.22 -3.89 2.00
C VAL A 46 3.35 -2.93 1.67
N ALA A 47 3.33 -1.75 2.26
CA ALA A 47 4.43 -0.81 2.23
C ALA A 47 4.62 -0.17 3.61
N THR A 48 5.85 0.15 3.97
CA THR A 48 6.20 0.85 5.21
C THR A 48 7.50 1.62 5.05
N ASP A 49 7.61 2.73 5.75
CA ASP A 49 8.83 3.52 5.90
C ASP A 49 9.39 3.44 7.34
N GLY A 50 8.80 2.58 8.19
CA GLY A 50 9.14 2.42 9.59
C GLY A 50 8.36 3.34 10.53
N HIS A 51 7.66 4.35 10.01
CA HIS A 51 6.81 5.28 10.79
C HIS A 51 5.32 5.02 10.55
N ARG A 52 4.97 4.61 9.35
CA ARG A 52 3.61 4.24 8.92
C ARG A 52 3.64 2.97 8.10
N LEU A 53 2.53 2.26 8.11
CA LEU A 53 2.35 1.03 7.34
C LEU A 53 1.01 1.10 6.61
N ALA A 54 1.04 0.74 5.34
CA ALA A 54 -0.16 0.51 4.54
C ALA A 54 -0.27 -0.97 4.20
N ARG A 55 -1.44 -1.56 4.45
CA ARG A 55 -1.79 -2.92 4.03
C ARG A 55 -3.11 -2.87 3.30
N ILE A 56 -3.15 -3.47 2.13
CA ILE A 56 -4.35 -3.57 1.30
C ILE A 56 -4.48 -4.98 0.73
N ASP A 57 -5.67 -5.53 0.81
CA ASP A 57 -5.99 -6.88 0.34
C ASP A 57 -6.96 -6.81 -0.84
N ALA A 58 -6.82 -7.75 -1.76
CA ALA A 58 -7.76 -8.02 -2.84
C ALA A 58 -7.96 -9.54 -2.98
N PRO A 59 -9.05 -10.00 -3.57
CA PRO A 59 -9.22 -11.42 -3.88
C PRO A 59 -8.01 -11.95 -4.64
N MET A 60 -7.57 -13.16 -4.29
CA MET A 60 -6.44 -13.79 -4.97
C MET A 60 -6.78 -14.03 -6.45
N PRO A 61 -5.98 -13.52 -7.40
CA PRO A 61 -6.19 -13.81 -8.81
C PRO A 61 -5.98 -15.30 -9.12
N GLU A 62 -6.68 -15.79 -10.13
CA GLU A 62 -6.47 -17.13 -10.63
C GLU A 62 -5.00 -17.36 -11.03
N GLY A 63 -4.45 -18.50 -10.65
CA GLY A 63 -3.06 -18.88 -10.92
C GLY A 63 -2.01 -18.20 -10.03
N ALA A 64 -2.41 -17.42 -9.01
CA ALA A 64 -1.49 -16.72 -8.12
C ALA A 64 -1.12 -17.51 -6.85
N ALA A 65 -1.68 -18.70 -6.62
CA ALA A 65 -1.56 -19.43 -5.35
C ALA A 65 -0.10 -19.71 -4.94
N GLU A 66 0.76 -20.00 -5.92
CA GLU A 66 2.19 -20.30 -5.73
C GLU A 66 3.10 -19.10 -6.09
N MET A 67 2.54 -17.90 -6.16
CA MET A 67 3.32 -16.71 -6.47
C MET A 67 4.32 -16.42 -5.35
N PRO A 68 5.63 -16.26 -5.65
CA PRO A 68 6.59 -15.82 -4.65
C PRO A 68 6.25 -14.41 -4.18
N GLY A 69 6.48 -14.14 -2.90
CA GLY A 69 6.42 -12.77 -2.37
C GLY A 69 7.54 -11.93 -2.97
N VAL A 70 7.21 -10.77 -3.54
CA VAL A 70 8.17 -9.90 -4.22
C VAL A 70 8.02 -8.44 -3.78
N ILE A 71 9.12 -7.70 -3.77
CA ILE A 71 9.12 -6.26 -3.50
C ILE A 71 9.17 -5.51 -4.84
N VAL A 72 8.05 -4.93 -5.23
CA VAL A 72 7.90 -4.17 -6.47
C VAL A 72 8.48 -2.77 -6.27
N PRO A 73 9.52 -2.35 -7.02
CA PRO A 73 10.19 -1.07 -6.80
C PRO A 73 9.23 0.12 -6.95
N ARG A 74 9.44 1.18 -6.16
CA ARG A 74 8.65 2.41 -6.19
C ARG A 74 8.50 3.00 -7.61
N LYS A 75 9.58 3.00 -8.39
CA LYS A 75 9.55 3.50 -9.78
C LYS A 75 8.61 2.65 -10.64
N THR A 76 8.69 1.33 -10.52
CA THR A 76 7.82 0.41 -11.25
C THR A 76 6.35 0.61 -10.89
N VAL A 77 6.03 0.79 -9.60
CA VAL A 77 4.67 1.13 -9.14
C VAL A 77 4.19 2.43 -9.77
N GLY A 78 5.04 3.44 -9.83
CA GLY A 78 4.73 4.73 -10.44
C GLY A 78 4.46 4.64 -11.94
N GLU A 79 5.26 3.88 -12.68
CA GLU A 79 5.07 3.69 -14.13
C GLU A 79 3.85 2.80 -14.43
N LEU A 80 3.69 1.72 -13.69
CA LEU A 80 2.52 0.85 -13.83
C LEU A 80 1.21 1.62 -13.63
N ARG A 81 1.17 2.51 -12.63
CA ARG A 81 -0.02 3.31 -12.34
C ARG A 81 -0.52 4.10 -13.55
N LYS A 82 0.39 4.58 -14.40
CA LYS A 82 0.06 5.30 -15.63
C LYS A 82 -0.59 4.41 -16.70
N LEU A 83 -0.38 3.09 -16.60
CA LEU A 83 -0.92 2.09 -17.53
C LEU A 83 -2.26 1.50 -17.07
N LEU A 84 -2.73 1.83 -15.87
CA LEU A 84 -3.92 1.25 -15.25
C LEU A 84 -5.14 2.18 -15.29
N ASP A 85 -5.27 3.01 -16.32
CA ASP A 85 -6.36 4.01 -16.38
C ASP A 85 -7.66 3.47 -16.98
N ASP A 86 -7.59 2.37 -17.76
CA ASP A 86 -8.77 1.71 -18.33
C ASP A 86 -9.35 0.71 -17.33
N ASP A 87 -10.60 0.91 -16.92
CA ASP A 87 -11.29 0.09 -15.94
C ASP A 87 -11.71 -1.29 -16.48
N ASP A 88 -11.86 -1.44 -17.77
CA ASP A 88 -12.25 -2.70 -18.42
C ASP A 88 -11.05 -3.60 -18.77
N MET A 89 -9.84 -3.11 -18.52
CA MET A 89 -8.61 -3.80 -18.89
C MET A 89 -8.23 -4.91 -17.90
N GLU A 90 -7.82 -6.05 -18.42
CA GLU A 90 -7.15 -7.12 -17.67
C GLU A 90 -5.65 -7.09 -17.89
N ILE A 91 -4.90 -7.15 -16.81
CA ILE A 91 -3.44 -7.15 -16.80
C ILE A 91 -2.94 -8.58 -16.58
N ALA A 92 -2.14 -9.09 -17.51
CA ALA A 92 -1.41 -10.33 -17.27
C ALA A 92 -0.18 -10.02 -16.39
N VAL A 93 -0.14 -10.61 -15.20
CA VAL A 93 0.99 -10.46 -14.27
C VAL A 93 1.78 -11.75 -14.25
N SER A 94 3.09 -11.66 -14.49
CA SER A 94 4.02 -12.78 -14.37
C SER A 94 5.10 -12.42 -13.34
N VAL A 95 5.33 -13.29 -12.38
CA VAL A 95 6.26 -13.07 -11.28
C VAL A 95 7.27 -14.20 -11.23
N SER A 96 8.54 -13.86 -11.05
CA SER A 96 9.62 -14.76 -10.69
C SER A 96 10.35 -14.19 -9.47
N GLU A 97 11.31 -14.92 -8.94
CA GLU A 97 12.13 -14.46 -7.80
C GLU A 97 12.90 -13.16 -8.08
N THR A 98 13.20 -12.86 -9.35
CA THR A 98 14.04 -11.71 -9.73
C THR A 98 13.32 -10.64 -10.56
N LYS A 99 12.17 -10.96 -11.13
CA LYS A 99 11.48 -10.09 -12.08
C LYS A 99 9.97 -10.13 -11.91
N ILE A 100 9.34 -9.01 -12.20
CA ILE A 100 7.90 -8.90 -12.37
C ILE A 100 7.60 -8.29 -13.74
N ARG A 101 6.57 -8.81 -14.40
CA ARG A 101 6.10 -8.33 -15.70
C ARG A 101 4.60 -8.08 -15.64
N PHE A 102 4.20 -6.93 -16.15
CA PHE A 102 2.81 -6.54 -16.37
C PHE A 102 2.59 -6.37 -17.87
N ALA A 103 1.61 -7.03 -18.43
CA ALA A 103 1.33 -6.97 -19.85
C ALA A 103 -0.15 -6.66 -20.10
N THR A 104 -0.37 -5.64 -20.94
CA THR A 104 -1.62 -5.33 -21.62
C THR A 104 -1.56 -5.84 -23.06
N PRO A 105 -2.62 -5.72 -23.90
CA PRO A 105 -2.55 -6.03 -25.32
C PRO A 105 -1.44 -5.28 -26.06
N ASP A 106 -1.18 -4.03 -25.67
CA ASP A 106 -0.31 -3.12 -26.43
C ASP A 106 1.02 -2.85 -25.74
N ILE A 107 1.13 -3.03 -24.42
CA ILE A 107 2.29 -2.63 -23.64
C ILE A 107 2.75 -3.77 -22.72
N THR A 108 4.04 -3.95 -22.63
CA THR A 108 4.67 -4.84 -21.63
C THR A 108 5.67 -4.05 -20.79
N LEU A 109 5.40 -3.96 -19.49
CA LEU A 109 6.31 -3.41 -18.49
C LEU A 109 7.01 -4.57 -17.76
N THR A 110 8.32 -4.65 -17.85
CA THR A 110 9.13 -5.62 -17.10
C THR A 110 10.08 -4.88 -16.17
N SER A 111 10.14 -5.31 -14.93
CA SER A 111 11.03 -4.75 -13.92
C SER A 111 11.77 -5.85 -13.16
N LYS A 112 12.99 -5.55 -12.71
CA LYS A 112 13.58 -6.31 -11.60
C LYS A 112 12.77 -6.03 -10.34
N VAL A 113 12.66 -7.02 -9.47
CA VAL A 113 12.18 -6.82 -8.09
C VAL A 113 13.35 -6.41 -7.20
N ILE A 114 13.06 -5.83 -6.03
CA ILE A 114 14.10 -5.53 -5.06
C ILE A 114 14.56 -6.84 -4.43
N ASP A 115 15.86 -7.09 -4.52
CA ASP A 115 16.52 -8.23 -3.87
C ASP A 115 16.70 -7.92 -2.39
N GLY A 116 15.84 -8.49 -1.56
CA GLY A 116 15.83 -8.27 -0.12
C GLY A 116 14.65 -8.95 0.55
N THR A 117 14.73 -9.07 1.88
CA THR A 117 13.65 -9.63 2.69
C THR A 117 12.81 -8.50 3.28
N PHE A 118 11.53 -8.47 2.92
CA PHE A 118 10.60 -7.55 3.56
C PHE A 118 10.38 -7.96 5.02
N PRO A 119 10.40 -7.01 5.98
CA PRO A 119 10.26 -7.35 7.40
C PRO A 119 8.89 -7.96 7.71
N ASP A 120 8.84 -8.74 8.80
CA ASP A 120 7.58 -9.27 9.31
C ASP A 120 6.73 -8.14 9.88
N TYR A 121 5.91 -7.56 9.00
CA TYR A 121 5.03 -6.44 9.30
C TYR A 121 3.87 -6.80 10.23
N THR A 122 3.56 -8.08 10.39
CA THR A 122 2.43 -8.52 11.23
C THR A 122 2.66 -8.18 12.70
N ARG A 123 3.92 -8.13 13.12
CA ARG A 123 4.34 -7.80 14.48
C ARG A 123 4.12 -6.34 14.88
N VAL A 124 4.05 -5.44 13.90
CA VAL A 124 3.89 -4.01 14.17
C VAL A 124 2.45 -3.54 14.07
N ILE A 125 1.55 -4.38 13.58
CA ILE A 125 0.12 -4.08 13.54
C ILE A 125 -0.47 -4.23 14.93
N PRO A 126 -1.00 -3.15 15.54
CA PRO A 126 -1.60 -3.22 16.87
C PRO A 126 -2.76 -4.21 16.92
N GLN A 127 -2.79 -5.02 17.95
CA GLN A 127 -3.85 -6.00 18.17
C GLN A 127 -4.50 -5.76 19.54
N GLY A 128 -5.75 -6.23 19.68
CA GLY A 128 -6.46 -6.14 20.95
C GLY A 128 -6.96 -4.73 21.33
N ASN A 129 -7.01 -3.82 20.37
CA ASN A 129 -7.55 -2.47 20.57
C ASN A 129 -9.05 -2.56 20.84
N THR A 130 -9.47 -2.17 22.05
CA THR A 130 -10.88 -2.20 22.47
C THR A 130 -11.59 -0.87 22.23
N ARG A 131 -10.83 0.24 22.13
CA ARG A 131 -11.38 1.57 21.87
C ARG A 131 -11.36 1.86 20.38
N LYS A 132 -12.53 2.12 19.81
CA LYS A 132 -12.72 2.42 18.40
C LYS A 132 -13.26 3.83 18.24
N MET A 133 -12.80 4.51 17.22
CA MET A 133 -13.33 5.79 16.77
C MET A 133 -13.82 5.61 15.34
N GLU A 134 -15.06 6.03 15.08
CA GLU A 134 -15.64 6.06 13.75
C GLU A 134 -15.92 7.50 13.36
N VAL A 135 -15.40 7.93 12.21
CA VAL A 135 -15.57 9.30 11.70
C VAL A 135 -15.77 9.26 10.20
N ASP A 136 -16.47 10.23 9.64
CA ASP A 136 -16.54 10.43 8.21
C ASP A 136 -15.15 10.77 7.66
N ALA A 137 -14.70 10.04 6.66
CA ALA A 137 -13.35 10.19 6.11
C ALA A 137 -13.12 11.56 5.47
N SER A 138 -14.14 12.13 4.82
CA SER A 138 -14.07 13.44 4.17
C SER A 138 -14.00 14.57 5.20
N ASP A 139 -14.82 14.48 6.26
CA ASP A 139 -14.80 15.46 7.35
C ASP A 139 -13.48 15.43 8.10
N PHE A 140 -12.97 14.23 8.38
CA PHE A 140 -11.68 14.05 9.02
C PHE A 140 -10.53 14.61 8.17
N ALA A 141 -10.50 14.31 6.88
CA ALA A 141 -9.49 14.83 5.96
C ALA A 141 -9.52 16.38 5.93
N ARG A 142 -10.69 16.98 5.79
CA ARG A 142 -10.84 18.46 5.82
C ARG A 142 -10.38 19.08 7.15
N ALA A 143 -10.65 18.40 8.26
CA ALA A 143 -10.21 18.87 9.57
C ALA A 143 -8.69 18.81 9.73
N VAL A 144 -8.06 17.73 9.27
CA VAL A 144 -6.58 17.56 9.22
C VAL A 144 -5.95 18.65 8.35
N ASP A 145 -6.44 18.85 7.12
CA ASP A 145 -5.93 19.86 6.20
C ASP A 145 -6.01 21.28 6.81
N ARG A 146 -7.11 21.59 7.50
CA ARG A 146 -7.30 22.89 8.13
C ARG A 146 -6.26 23.16 9.21
N VAL A 147 -6.00 22.21 10.12
CA VAL A 147 -5.00 22.43 11.18
C VAL A 147 -3.57 22.33 10.62
N ALA A 148 -3.34 21.50 9.62
CA ALA A 148 -2.03 21.35 8.99
C ALA A 148 -1.57 22.66 8.30
N THR A 149 -2.50 23.51 7.86
CA THR A 149 -2.18 24.82 7.23
C THR A 149 -1.37 25.74 8.15
N VAL A 150 -1.57 25.64 9.46
CA VAL A 150 -0.87 26.49 10.46
C VAL A 150 0.23 25.73 11.20
N SER A 151 0.55 24.50 10.78
CA SER A 151 1.62 23.72 11.39
C SER A 151 3.00 24.34 11.10
N SER A 152 3.92 24.27 12.07
CA SER A 152 5.29 24.74 11.88
C SER A 152 6.05 23.81 10.95
N GLU A 153 7.03 24.35 10.19
CA GLU A 153 7.89 23.54 9.30
C GLU A 153 8.67 22.45 10.04
N ARG A 154 8.93 22.62 11.33
CA ARG A 154 9.70 21.67 12.16
C ARG A 154 8.87 20.47 12.65
N SER A 155 7.58 20.63 12.82
CA SER A 155 6.69 19.57 13.29
C SER A 155 5.42 19.58 12.48
N ARG A 156 5.27 18.64 11.58
CA ARG A 156 4.04 18.42 10.81
C ARG A 156 3.08 17.45 11.51
N ALA A 157 3.24 17.30 12.83
CA ALA A 157 2.41 16.41 13.60
C ALA A 157 1.07 17.06 13.92
N VAL A 158 0.00 16.34 13.71
CA VAL A 158 -1.35 16.70 14.17
C VAL A 158 -1.66 15.89 15.41
N LYS A 159 -1.91 16.56 16.53
CA LYS A 159 -2.35 15.93 17.77
C LYS A 159 -3.85 15.66 17.69
N LEU A 160 -4.25 14.41 17.97
CA LEU A 160 -5.63 14.00 18.11
C LEU A 160 -5.95 13.83 19.60
N GLN A 161 -6.95 14.52 20.10
CA GLN A 161 -7.46 14.37 21.46
C GLN A 161 -8.92 13.94 21.37
N LEU A 162 -9.18 12.72 21.84
CA LEU A 162 -10.50 12.12 21.85
C LEU A 162 -11.14 12.33 23.21
N ASP A 163 -12.36 12.83 23.22
CA ASP A 163 -13.26 12.91 24.34
C ASP A 163 -14.53 12.09 24.02
N GLU A 164 -15.51 12.01 24.92
CA GLU A 164 -16.69 11.14 24.77
C GLU A 164 -17.36 11.28 23.39
N ASP A 165 -17.68 12.50 22.96
CA ASP A 165 -18.36 12.77 21.67
C ASP A 165 -17.61 13.79 20.80
N ARG A 166 -16.34 14.05 21.08
CA ARG A 166 -15.59 15.09 20.40
C ARG A 166 -14.16 14.65 20.11
N LEU A 167 -13.75 14.83 18.85
CA LEU A 167 -12.38 14.74 18.44
C LEU A 167 -11.82 16.15 18.19
N VAL A 168 -10.78 16.52 18.94
CA VAL A 168 -10.07 17.79 18.77
C VAL A 168 -8.75 17.53 18.05
N LEU A 169 -8.51 18.26 16.97
CA LEU A 169 -7.25 18.27 16.25
C LEU A 169 -6.51 19.57 16.54
N SER A 170 -5.21 19.47 16.83
CA SER A 170 -4.34 20.62 17.07
C SER A 170 -2.93 20.39 16.52
N VAL A 171 -2.20 21.46 16.24
CA VAL A 171 -0.79 21.48 15.80
C VAL A 171 0.02 22.39 16.71
#